data_b30079344f26dd1fda3d04714d6125f3
#
_entry.id   b30079344f26dd1fda3d04714d6125f3
#
_cell.length_a   1.000
_cell.length_b   1.000
_cell.length_c   1.000
_cell.angle_alpha   90.00
_cell.angle_beta   90.00
_cell.angle_gamma   90.00
#
_symmetry.space_group_name_H-M   'P 1'
#
loop_
_entity.id
_entity.type
_entity.pdbx_description
1 polymer ?
#
loop_
_entity_poly.entity_id
_entity_poly.type
_entity_poly.pdbx_seq_one_letter_code
_entity_poly.pdbx_strand_id
1 'polypeptide(L)'
;MTKWHRFLVLVSLLACASVVHAAPSYCPKIDPITSEQPIRIGTKFSPPFVMGQLSNLEGLSIRLWQLVADCLDLDASQYRFIEYGTADDLILAAQQGEIDLAIAALSITPAREAKIDFSHRYFEASLGTLVADRDSGANFGLVLAKIFRSNLLNIILGLLSFMFIVAIYYWWTERQRGNEFFAEGPLKGFYRALIWSTLLVFQGRGDPFSLNTRFGQLFVLFLMFFGVTIISSFTAVITSSLTLQALEPQVTSVADLKGKTVAVKNLSVASEWAEKQGVFVEQLQTFPQLQRKFDEGAVDVFLHDKEILQYLVTTKALVNVKLAPLSVEPQDYAIAFPEGSALREPVNRALLSILDEDVWQTYLDQYLGKE
;
A
#
# COMPACT_ATOMS: atom_id res chain seq x y z
N MET A 1 16.63 -74.85 2.49
CA MET A 1 16.98 -73.43 2.72
C MET A 1 17.56 -72.81 1.45
N THR A 2 16.82 -72.66 0.32
CA THR A 2 17.48 -72.12 -0.88
C THR A 2 16.53 -71.49 -1.90
N LYS A 3 15.23 -71.46 -1.70
CA LYS A 3 14.33 -70.78 -2.65
C LYS A 3 13.85 -69.38 -2.17
N TRP A 4 13.83 -69.14 -0.89
CA TRP A 4 13.38 -67.84 -0.30
C TRP A 4 14.45 -66.74 -0.36
N HIS A 5 15.74 -67.07 -0.31
CA HIS A 5 16.83 -66.10 -0.43
C HIS A 5 16.98 -65.53 -1.84
N ARG A 6 16.63 -66.29 -2.87
CA ARG A 6 16.64 -65.79 -4.26
C ARG A 6 15.48 -64.84 -4.58
N PHE A 7 14.36 -65.01 -3.89
CA PHE A 7 13.19 -64.12 -4.06
C PHE A 7 13.40 -62.75 -3.36
N LEU A 8 14.05 -62.72 -2.21
CA LEU A 8 14.38 -61.49 -1.48
C LEU A 8 15.47 -60.65 -2.19
N VAL A 9 16.43 -61.31 -2.85
CA VAL A 9 17.45 -60.58 -3.62
C VAL A 9 16.89 -60.01 -4.93
N LEU A 10 15.90 -60.65 -5.54
CA LEU A 10 15.22 -60.11 -6.75
C LEU A 10 14.29 -58.95 -6.40
N VAL A 11 13.66 -58.96 -5.23
CA VAL A 11 12.80 -57.87 -4.78
C VAL A 11 13.62 -56.65 -4.32
N SER A 12 14.82 -56.85 -3.78
CA SER A 12 15.74 -55.72 -3.42
C SER A 12 16.43 -55.09 -4.63
N LEU A 13 16.55 -55.78 -5.76
CA LEU A 13 17.09 -55.22 -7.01
C LEU A 13 16.04 -54.42 -7.83
N LEU A 14 14.76 -54.65 -7.57
CA LEU A 14 13.68 -53.84 -8.19
C LEU A 14 13.37 -52.55 -7.43
N ALA A 15 13.91 -52.33 -6.23
CA ALA A 15 13.65 -51.14 -5.42
C ALA A 15 14.61 -49.94 -5.71
N CYS A 16 15.58 -50.11 -6.59
CA CYS A 16 16.38 -49.02 -7.17
C CYS A 16 15.86 -48.62 -8.55
N ALA A 17 14.54 -48.50 -8.72
CA ALA A 17 14.01 -47.72 -9.83
C ALA A 17 14.36 -46.25 -9.52
N SER A 18 15.40 -45.78 -10.16
CA SER A 18 15.66 -44.33 -10.29
C SER A 18 14.34 -43.69 -10.66
N VAL A 19 13.80 -42.82 -9.80
CA VAL A 19 12.70 -41.92 -10.18
C VAL A 19 13.28 -41.04 -11.26
N VAL A 20 13.13 -41.47 -12.49
CA VAL A 20 13.38 -40.60 -13.66
C VAL A 20 12.32 -39.51 -13.52
N HIS A 21 12.71 -38.35 -13.04
CA HIS A 21 11.90 -37.15 -13.15
C HIS A 21 11.76 -36.88 -14.65
N ALA A 22 10.67 -37.31 -15.25
CA ALA A 22 10.34 -36.91 -16.59
C ALA A 22 10.08 -35.40 -16.56
N ALA A 23 10.77 -34.66 -17.41
CA ALA A 23 10.51 -33.22 -17.58
C ALA A 23 9.01 -33.01 -17.83
N PRO A 24 8.42 -31.92 -17.30
CA PRO A 24 7.02 -31.61 -17.52
C PRO A 24 6.68 -31.62 -19.03
N SER A 25 5.46 -32.01 -19.37
CA SER A 25 5.03 -32.20 -20.76
C SER A 25 5.09 -30.94 -21.63
N TYR A 26 5.12 -29.78 -20.99
CA TYR A 26 5.24 -28.48 -21.66
C TYR A 26 6.68 -28.08 -21.98
N CYS A 27 7.66 -28.77 -21.40
CA CYS A 27 9.06 -28.42 -21.65
C CYS A 27 9.47 -28.77 -23.10
N PRO A 28 10.11 -27.86 -23.81
CA PRO A 28 10.65 -28.14 -25.13
C PRO A 28 11.82 -29.13 -25.03
N LYS A 29 12.10 -29.82 -26.11
CA LYS A 29 13.32 -30.62 -26.18
C LYS A 29 14.53 -29.69 -26.28
N ILE A 30 15.30 -29.62 -25.23
CA ILE A 30 16.52 -28.83 -25.10
C ILE A 30 17.68 -29.81 -24.89
N ASP A 31 18.81 -29.57 -25.49
CA ASP A 31 20.02 -30.35 -25.23
C ASP A 31 20.44 -30.11 -23.77
N PRO A 32 20.83 -31.17 -23.03
CA PRO A 32 21.23 -31.05 -21.65
C PRO A 32 22.38 -30.05 -21.46
N ILE A 33 22.26 -29.16 -20.50
CA ILE A 33 23.34 -28.25 -20.13
C ILE A 33 24.38 -29.04 -19.33
N THR A 34 25.49 -29.39 -19.95
CA THR A 34 26.60 -30.01 -19.24
C THR A 34 27.55 -28.93 -18.75
N SER A 35 27.47 -28.62 -17.48
CA SER A 35 28.43 -27.73 -16.80
C SER A 35 29.22 -28.53 -15.78
N GLU A 36 30.54 -28.41 -15.80
CA GLU A 36 31.41 -29.00 -14.78
C GLU A 36 31.28 -28.35 -13.41
N GLN A 37 30.75 -27.12 -13.37
CA GLN A 37 30.51 -26.35 -12.13
C GLN A 37 29.05 -25.94 -12.01
N PRO A 38 28.55 -25.79 -10.78
CA PRO A 38 27.20 -25.30 -10.56
C PRO A 38 27.00 -23.89 -11.16
N ILE A 39 25.88 -23.68 -11.86
CA ILE A 39 25.49 -22.39 -12.44
C ILE A 39 25.33 -21.36 -11.30
N ARG A 40 26.02 -20.24 -11.43
CA ARG A 40 25.99 -19.15 -10.45
C ARG A 40 24.89 -18.18 -10.81
N ILE A 41 23.87 -18.12 -9.95
CA ILE A 41 22.66 -17.32 -10.15
C ILE A 41 22.68 -16.13 -9.20
N GLY A 42 22.88 -14.94 -9.75
CA GLY A 42 22.74 -13.71 -8.98
C GLY A 42 21.28 -13.39 -8.68
N THR A 43 21.00 -12.95 -7.46
CA THR A 43 19.68 -12.50 -7.06
C THR A 43 19.76 -11.35 -6.06
N LYS A 44 18.63 -10.66 -5.84
CA LYS A 44 18.50 -9.62 -4.82
C LYS A 44 17.14 -9.67 -4.14
N PHE A 45 17.06 -9.27 -2.90
CA PHE A 45 15.79 -9.17 -2.18
C PHE A 45 14.85 -8.16 -2.85
N SER A 46 13.70 -8.65 -3.33
CA SER A 46 12.69 -7.88 -4.07
C SER A 46 11.31 -8.53 -3.94
N PRO A 47 10.66 -8.47 -2.77
CA PRO A 47 9.37 -9.12 -2.58
C PRO A 47 8.30 -8.49 -3.50
N PRO A 48 7.36 -9.28 -4.06
CA PRO A 48 7.16 -10.73 -3.90
C PRO A 48 7.98 -11.60 -4.89
N PHE A 49 8.89 -11.00 -5.66
CA PHE A 49 9.66 -11.71 -6.68
C PHE A 49 10.78 -12.58 -6.08
N VAL A 50 11.49 -12.04 -5.09
CA VAL A 50 12.54 -12.74 -4.33
C VAL A 50 12.39 -12.41 -2.85
N MET A 51 12.18 -13.44 -2.06
CA MET A 51 11.96 -13.37 -0.61
C MET A 51 12.73 -14.47 0.11
N GLY A 52 12.79 -14.37 1.45
CA GLY A 52 13.41 -15.37 2.29
C GLY A 52 14.91 -15.11 2.51
N GLN A 53 15.61 -16.13 2.94
CA GLN A 53 17.06 -16.13 3.13
C GLN A 53 17.71 -17.00 2.06
N LEU A 54 19.00 -16.81 1.81
CA LEU A 54 19.76 -17.54 0.78
C LEU A 54 19.63 -19.07 0.90
N SER A 55 19.42 -19.59 2.12
CA SER A 55 19.18 -21.01 2.37
C SER A 55 17.77 -21.50 2.01
N ASN A 56 16.81 -20.59 1.89
CA ASN A 56 15.41 -20.89 1.56
C ASN A 56 14.80 -19.68 0.84
N LEU A 57 15.19 -19.50 -0.42
CA LEU A 57 14.63 -18.46 -1.27
C LEU A 57 13.28 -18.86 -1.82
N GLU A 58 12.37 -17.91 -1.81
CA GLU A 58 11.01 -18.02 -2.33
C GLU A 58 10.66 -16.80 -3.19
N GLY A 59 9.54 -16.83 -3.86
CA GLY A 59 9.03 -15.73 -4.65
C GLY A 59 8.88 -16.06 -6.13
N LEU A 60 8.21 -15.17 -6.84
CA LEU A 60 7.81 -15.40 -8.23
C LEU A 60 9.01 -15.67 -9.16
N SER A 61 10.09 -14.89 -9.04
CA SER A 61 11.32 -15.10 -9.84
C SER A 61 12.03 -16.40 -9.50
N ILE A 62 12.02 -16.80 -8.23
CA ILE A 62 12.63 -18.06 -7.79
C ILE A 62 11.81 -19.25 -8.31
N ARG A 63 10.49 -19.17 -8.27
CA ARG A 63 9.61 -20.20 -8.84
C ARG A 63 9.79 -20.32 -10.35
N LEU A 64 9.90 -19.18 -11.05
CA LEU A 64 10.20 -19.20 -12.47
C LEU A 64 11.50 -19.94 -12.77
N TRP A 65 12.56 -19.63 -12.02
CA TRP A 65 13.84 -20.34 -12.21
C TRP A 65 13.72 -21.84 -11.97
N GLN A 66 12.97 -22.25 -10.94
CA GLN A 66 12.74 -23.68 -10.67
C GLN A 66 12.06 -24.39 -11.85
N LEU A 67 11.03 -23.75 -12.43
CA LEU A 67 10.37 -24.29 -13.64
C LEU A 67 11.31 -24.35 -14.84
N VAL A 68 12.16 -23.33 -15.01
CA VAL A 68 13.19 -23.31 -16.07
C VAL A 68 14.22 -24.41 -15.82
N ALA A 69 14.69 -24.60 -14.60
CA ALA A 69 15.63 -25.65 -14.23
C ALA A 69 15.05 -27.07 -14.50
N ASP A 70 13.77 -27.27 -14.16
CA ASP A 70 13.06 -28.54 -14.46
C ASP A 70 13.02 -28.81 -15.99
N CYS A 71 12.79 -27.78 -16.81
CA CYS A 71 12.82 -27.92 -18.28
C CYS A 71 14.23 -28.14 -18.85
N LEU A 72 15.25 -27.71 -18.16
CA LEU A 72 16.65 -27.89 -18.55
C LEU A 72 17.28 -29.17 -17.95
N ASP A 73 16.48 -29.98 -17.25
CA ASP A 73 16.91 -31.21 -16.53
C ASP A 73 18.05 -30.91 -15.54
N LEU A 74 17.96 -29.78 -14.82
CA LEU A 74 18.94 -29.34 -13.84
C LEU A 74 18.48 -29.70 -12.42
N ASP A 75 19.28 -30.47 -11.73
CA ASP A 75 19.10 -30.73 -10.29
C ASP A 75 19.50 -29.52 -9.44
N ALA A 76 18.94 -29.43 -8.22
CA ALA A 76 19.23 -28.36 -7.27
C ALA A 76 20.73 -28.24 -6.88
N SER A 77 21.52 -29.30 -7.09
CA SER A 77 22.98 -29.28 -6.86
C SER A 77 23.77 -28.64 -8.01
N GLN A 78 23.13 -28.47 -9.18
CA GLN A 78 23.77 -27.95 -10.40
C GLN A 78 23.67 -26.42 -10.54
N TYR A 79 23.02 -25.75 -9.58
CA TYR A 79 23.00 -24.29 -9.51
C TYR A 79 23.07 -23.81 -8.07
N ARG A 80 23.48 -22.53 -7.90
CA ARG A 80 23.51 -21.88 -6.60
C ARG A 80 23.15 -20.41 -6.72
N PHE A 81 22.40 -19.90 -5.75
CA PHE A 81 22.09 -18.47 -5.65
C PHE A 81 23.20 -17.70 -4.93
N ILE A 82 23.42 -16.47 -5.38
CA ILE A 82 24.35 -15.50 -4.79
C ILE A 82 23.58 -14.19 -4.63
N GLU A 83 23.49 -13.68 -3.41
CA GLU A 83 22.71 -12.48 -3.11
C GLU A 83 23.55 -11.21 -3.29
N TYR A 84 22.94 -10.21 -3.92
CA TYR A 84 23.49 -8.87 -4.12
C TYR A 84 22.56 -7.81 -3.53
N GLY A 85 23.11 -6.63 -3.19
CA GLY A 85 22.37 -5.56 -2.55
C GLY A 85 21.47 -4.78 -3.50
N THR A 86 21.95 -4.52 -4.73
CA THR A 86 21.26 -3.68 -5.71
C THR A 86 21.15 -4.35 -7.08
N ALA A 87 20.31 -3.79 -7.95
CA ALA A 87 20.23 -4.24 -9.34
C ALA A 87 21.53 -3.97 -10.11
N ASP A 88 22.19 -2.85 -9.81
CA ASP A 88 23.42 -2.46 -10.49
C ASP A 88 24.59 -3.35 -10.08
N ASP A 89 24.64 -3.85 -8.83
CA ASP A 89 25.61 -4.86 -8.40
C ASP A 89 25.42 -6.17 -9.19
N LEU A 90 24.15 -6.59 -9.42
CA LEU A 90 23.83 -7.76 -10.24
C LEU A 90 24.29 -7.59 -11.70
N ILE A 91 24.00 -6.43 -12.29
CA ILE A 91 24.43 -6.10 -13.66
C ILE A 91 25.96 -6.11 -13.78
N LEU A 92 26.63 -5.52 -12.79
CA LEU A 92 28.09 -5.49 -12.75
C LEU A 92 28.68 -6.89 -12.61
N ALA A 93 28.14 -7.73 -11.72
CA ALA A 93 28.56 -9.11 -11.53
C ALA A 93 28.36 -9.96 -12.79
N ALA A 94 27.25 -9.77 -13.52
CA ALA A 94 27.00 -10.41 -14.80
C ALA A 94 28.01 -9.94 -15.85
N GLN A 95 28.27 -8.65 -15.95
CA GLN A 95 29.24 -8.07 -16.88
C GLN A 95 30.67 -8.58 -16.63
N GLN A 96 31.05 -8.80 -15.37
CA GLN A 96 32.34 -9.30 -14.95
C GLN A 96 32.47 -10.84 -15.04
N GLY A 97 31.38 -11.55 -15.36
CA GLY A 97 31.35 -13.00 -15.39
C GLY A 97 31.47 -13.65 -14.00
N GLU A 98 31.15 -12.93 -12.92
CA GLU A 98 31.11 -13.47 -11.57
C GLU A 98 29.89 -14.37 -11.37
N ILE A 99 28.82 -14.12 -12.12
CA ILE A 99 27.59 -14.92 -12.20
C ILE A 99 27.30 -15.30 -13.64
N ASP A 100 26.62 -16.42 -13.83
CA ASP A 100 26.27 -16.95 -15.15
C ASP A 100 24.91 -16.43 -15.62
N LEU A 101 24.04 -16.05 -14.71
CA LEU A 101 22.80 -15.33 -14.95
C LEU A 101 22.34 -14.61 -13.68
N ALA A 102 21.45 -13.63 -13.83
CA ALA A 102 20.79 -12.97 -12.72
C ALA A 102 19.25 -13.04 -12.86
N ILE A 103 18.57 -13.41 -11.79
CA ILE A 103 17.11 -13.44 -11.73
C ILE A 103 16.61 -12.74 -10.49
N ALA A 104 15.82 -11.69 -10.71
CA ALA A 104 15.12 -10.89 -9.68
C ALA A 104 14.09 -10.02 -10.41
N ALA A 105 13.47 -9.04 -9.72
CA ALA A 105 12.73 -7.98 -10.40
C ALA A 105 13.73 -7.05 -11.13
N LEU A 106 14.20 -7.46 -12.29
CA LEU A 106 15.20 -6.74 -13.11
C LEU A 106 14.54 -6.20 -14.37
N SER A 107 14.39 -4.89 -14.43
CA SER A 107 13.84 -4.21 -15.60
C SER A 107 14.89 -4.15 -16.72
N ILE A 108 14.45 -4.45 -17.94
CA ILE A 108 15.22 -4.18 -19.15
C ILE A 108 15.28 -2.67 -19.34
N THR A 109 16.47 -2.11 -19.47
CA THR A 109 16.66 -0.71 -19.83
C THR A 109 17.73 -0.60 -20.90
N PRO A 110 17.69 0.42 -21.78
CA PRO A 110 18.73 0.60 -22.81
C PRO A 110 20.17 0.70 -22.24
N ALA A 111 20.30 1.28 -21.04
CA ALA A 111 21.59 1.42 -20.37
C ALA A 111 22.13 0.08 -19.85
N ARG A 112 21.25 -0.87 -19.49
CA ARG A 112 21.60 -2.21 -19.03
C ARG A 112 21.85 -3.15 -20.21
N GLU A 113 20.95 -3.12 -21.22
CA GLU A 113 21.09 -3.91 -22.46
C GLU A 113 22.39 -3.61 -23.19
N ALA A 114 22.91 -2.39 -23.08
CA ALA A 114 24.22 -2.02 -23.64
C ALA A 114 25.42 -2.68 -22.93
N LYS A 115 25.22 -3.36 -21.79
CA LYS A 115 26.29 -3.95 -20.96
C LYS A 115 26.19 -5.47 -20.82
N ILE A 116 24.99 -6.00 -20.95
CA ILE A 116 24.65 -7.41 -20.71
C ILE A 116 23.46 -7.81 -21.60
N ASP A 117 23.26 -9.10 -21.78
CA ASP A 117 22.12 -9.66 -22.49
C ASP A 117 20.94 -9.90 -21.57
N PHE A 118 19.72 -9.85 -22.12
CA PHE A 118 18.49 -10.25 -21.41
C PHE A 118 17.77 -11.39 -22.11
N SER A 119 16.96 -12.14 -21.34
CA SER A 119 15.99 -13.08 -21.87
C SER A 119 14.79 -12.36 -22.49
N HIS A 120 13.83 -13.11 -23.02
CA HIS A 120 12.48 -12.59 -23.19
C HIS A 120 11.91 -12.16 -21.84
N ARG A 121 10.99 -11.17 -21.85
CA ARG A 121 10.30 -10.73 -20.63
C ARG A 121 9.48 -11.87 -20.04
N TYR A 122 9.49 -11.99 -18.73
CA TYR A 122 8.62 -12.93 -18.01
C TYR A 122 7.52 -12.25 -17.23
N PHE A 123 7.62 -10.94 -17.03
CA PHE A 123 6.64 -10.15 -16.29
C PHE A 123 6.62 -8.71 -16.79
N GLU A 124 5.42 -8.13 -16.89
CA GLU A 124 5.22 -6.72 -17.20
C GLU A 124 4.88 -5.98 -15.92
N ALA A 125 5.77 -5.10 -15.50
CA ALA A 125 5.62 -4.26 -14.31
C ALA A 125 5.38 -2.81 -14.71
N SER A 126 5.08 -1.97 -13.73
CA SER A 126 5.00 -0.52 -13.91
C SER A 126 5.50 0.21 -12.67
N LEU A 127 5.89 1.47 -12.81
CA LEU A 127 6.13 2.31 -11.65
C LEU A 127 4.81 2.76 -11.04
N GLY A 128 4.62 2.49 -9.77
CA GLY A 128 3.50 2.94 -8.97
C GLY A 128 3.92 3.96 -7.94
N THR A 129 2.95 4.56 -7.30
CA THR A 129 3.14 5.55 -6.24
C THR A 129 2.46 5.13 -4.95
N LEU A 130 3.17 5.29 -3.85
CA LEU A 130 2.69 5.10 -2.49
C LEU A 130 2.58 6.46 -1.81
N VAL A 131 1.48 6.69 -1.12
CA VAL A 131 1.25 7.92 -0.35
C VAL A 131 0.92 7.58 1.10
N ALA A 132 1.18 8.53 2.02
CA ALA A 132 0.78 8.35 3.40
C ALA A 132 -0.75 8.24 3.47
N ASP A 133 -1.24 7.17 4.12
CA ASP A 133 -2.65 7.02 4.44
C ASP A 133 -2.94 7.66 5.79
N ARG A 134 -3.22 8.95 5.75
CA ARG A 134 -3.54 9.74 6.95
C ARG A 134 -4.91 9.39 7.54
N ASP A 135 -5.72 8.62 6.80
CA ASP A 135 -7.07 8.24 7.20
C ASP A 135 -7.13 6.92 8.00
N SER A 136 -6.15 6.03 7.81
CA SER A 136 -6.13 4.70 8.47
C SER A 136 -5.94 4.76 9.99
N GLY A 137 -5.58 5.91 10.52
CA GLY A 137 -5.32 6.14 11.94
C GLY A 137 -6.27 7.10 12.64
N ALA A 138 -7.48 7.35 12.12
CA ALA A 138 -8.50 8.11 12.83
C ALA A 138 -9.00 7.35 14.08
N ASN A 139 -8.08 7.07 15.03
CA ASN A 139 -8.48 6.72 16.39
C ASN A 139 -9.42 7.81 16.88
N PHE A 140 -10.63 7.43 17.27
CA PHE A 140 -11.62 8.34 17.84
C PHE A 140 -10.99 9.28 18.89
N GLY A 141 -9.99 8.81 19.64
CA GLY A 141 -9.19 9.61 20.55
C GLY A 141 -8.37 10.73 19.89
N LEU A 142 -7.80 10.49 18.70
CA LEU A 142 -7.04 11.51 17.95
C LEU A 142 -8.00 12.55 17.34
N VAL A 143 -9.17 12.11 16.86
CA VAL A 143 -10.22 13.02 16.38
C VAL A 143 -10.70 13.89 17.54
N LEU A 144 -10.96 13.30 18.71
CA LEU A 144 -11.30 14.06 19.93
C LEU A 144 -10.18 15.03 20.31
N ALA A 145 -8.93 14.58 20.35
CA ALA A 145 -7.78 15.44 20.67
C ALA A 145 -7.64 16.60 19.68
N LYS A 146 -7.90 16.37 18.39
CA LYS A 146 -7.89 17.40 17.35
C LYS A 146 -9.04 18.39 17.52
N ILE A 147 -10.23 17.92 17.94
CA ILE A 147 -11.37 18.74 18.30
C ILE A 147 -11.04 19.61 19.53
N PHE A 148 -10.46 19.02 20.58
CA PHE A 148 -10.04 19.77 21.78
C PHE A 148 -8.95 20.77 21.54
N ARG A 149 -8.11 20.57 20.54
CA ARG A 149 -7.01 21.46 20.16
C ARG A 149 -7.43 22.54 19.14
N SER A 150 -8.58 22.38 18.50
CA SER A 150 -9.12 23.31 17.51
C SER A 150 -9.98 24.40 18.15
N ASN A 151 -10.23 25.50 17.43
CA ASN A 151 -11.17 26.55 17.83
C ASN A 151 -12.62 26.05 18.03
N LEU A 152 -12.90 24.79 17.70
CA LEU A 152 -14.22 24.16 17.81
C LEU A 152 -14.67 24.05 19.27
N LEU A 153 -13.75 23.82 20.21
CA LEU A 153 -14.03 23.83 21.64
C LEU A 153 -14.52 25.22 22.09
N ASN A 154 -13.87 26.28 21.61
CA ASN A 154 -14.26 27.66 21.92
C ASN A 154 -15.65 28.00 21.38
N ILE A 155 -15.98 27.48 20.19
CA ILE A 155 -17.32 27.63 19.59
C ILE A 155 -18.37 26.90 20.43
N ILE A 156 -18.10 25.66 20.86
CA ILE A 156 -19.01 24.89 21.72
C ILE A 156 -19.21 25.60 23.07
N LEU A 157 -18.13 26.04 23.70
CA LEU A 157 -18.20 26.80 24.95
C LEU A 157 -18.97 28.13 24.80
N GLY A 158 -18.74 28.81 23.68
CA GLY A 158 -19.47 30.02 23.32
C GLY A 158 -20.97 29.75 23.16
N LEU A 159 -21.36 28.68 22.49
CA LEU A 159 -22.76 28.26 22.33
C LEU A 159 -23.42 27.90 23.66
N LEU A 160 -22.73 27.11 24.49
CA LEU A 160 -23.24 26.76 25.83
C LEU A 160 -23.40 28.00 26.73
N SER A 161 -22.41 28.92 26.69
CA SER A 161 -22.50 30.19 27.43
C SER A 161 -23.66 31.03 26.93
N PHE A 162 -23.88 31.11 25.63
CA PHE A 162 -25.00 31.82 25.04
C PHE A 162 -26.35 31.25 25.49
N MET A 163 -26.49 29.92 25.44
CA MET A 163 -27.70 29.22 25.91
C MET A 163 -27.98 29.49 27.41
N PHE A 164 -26.91 29.50 28.22
CA PHE A 164 -27.00 29.77 29.63
C PHE A 164 -27.45 31.24 29.90
N ILE A 165 -26.94 32.18 29.16
CA ILE A 165 -27.35 33.60 29.24
C ILE A 165 -28.83 33.75 28.83
N VAL A 166 -29.26 33.10 27.75
CA VAL A 166 -30.64 33.11 27.29
C VAL A 166 -31.59 32.51 28.37
N ALA A 167 -31.17 31.38 28.98
CA ALA A 167 -31.94 30.74 30.05
C ALA A 167 -32.09 31.65 31.26
N ILE A 168 -31.02 32.32 31.71
CA ILE A 168 -31.09 33.29 32.84
C ILE A 168 -32.00 34.47 32.50
N TYR A 169 -31.86 35.03 31.29
CA TYR A 169 -32.64 36.16 30.85
C TYR A 169 -34.15 35.84 30.88
N TYR A 170 -34.58 34.73 30.26
CA TYR A 170 -35.98 34.34 30.22
C TYR A 170 -36.49 33.93 31.62
N TRP A 171 -35.71 33.16 32.40
CA TRP A 171 -36.06 32.78 33.75
C TRP A 171 -36.34 34.04 34.64
N TRP A 172 -35.44 35.05 34.54
CA TRP A 172 -35.55 36.25 35.36
C TRP A 172 -36.73 37.13 34.93
N THR A 173 -36.88 37.40 33.64
CA THR A 173 -37.90 38.29 33.09
C THR A 173 -39.32 37.71 33.21
N GLU A 174 -39.50 36.46 32.87
CA GLU A 174 -40.82 35.81 32.88
C GLU A 174 -41.29 35.44 34.30
N ARG A 175 -40.36 35.11 35.20
CA ARG A 175 -40.66 34.90 36.60
C ARG A 175 -41.22 36.17 37.26
N GLN A 176 -40.64 37.33 37.00
CA GLN A 176 -41.11 38.61 37.52
C GLN A 176 -42.51 38.99 37.00
N ARG A 177 -42.93 38.43 35.88
CA ARG A 177 -44.24 38.69 35.26
C ARG A 177 -45.29 37.64 35.57
N GLY A 178 -45.00 36.75 36.51
CA GLY A 178 -45.98 35.75 37.00
C GLY A 178 -46.24 34.62 36.01
N ASN A 179 -45.32 34.35 35.10
CA ASN A 179 -45.47 33.19 34.19
C ASN A 179 -45.32 31.89 34.98
N GLU A 180 -46.40 31.13 35.11
CA GLU A 180 -46.47 29.92 35.90
C GLU A 180 -45.44 28.86 35.50
N PHE A 181 -45.07 28.79 34.21
CA PHE A 181 -44.08 27.85 33.71
C PHE A 181 -42.68 28.05 34.32
N PHE A 182 -42.31 29.30 34.62
CA PHE A 182 -41.01 29.68 35.18
C PHE A 182 -41.06 30.02 36.69
N ALA A 183 -42.26 30.07 37.30
CA ALA A 183 -42.44 30.56 38.65
C ALA A 183 -42.31 29.49 39.76
N GLU A 184 -42.21 28.17 39.43
CA GLU A 184 -42.15 27.06 40.40
C GLU A 184 -40.83 26.99 41.21
N GLY A 185 -40.41 28.08 41.85
CA GLY A 185 -39.21 28.14 42.66
C GLY A 185 -37.93 28.41 41.87
N PRO A 186 -36.82 28.85 42.54
CA PRO A 186 -35.64 29.34 41.83
C PRO A 186 -34.92 28.25 41.02
N LEU A 187 -34.73 27.06 41.57
CA LEU A 187 -34.00 25.97 40.90
C LEU A 187 -34.84 25.28 39.82
N LYS A 188 -36.13 25.00 40.11
CA LYS A 188 -37.01 24.33 39.15
C LYS A 188 -37.32 25.23 37.95
N GLY A 189 -37.60 26.50 38.21
CA GLY A 189 -37.85 27.50 37.15
C GLY A 189 -36.63 27.71 36.24
N PHE A 190 -35.43 27.78 36.81
CA PHE A 190 -34.19 27.88 36.04
C PHE A 190 -33.92 26.61 35.21
N TYR A 191 -34.11 25.42 35.78
CA TYR A 191 -33.95 24.17 35.06
C TYR A 191 -34.91 24.09 33.85
N ARG A 192 -36.18 24.49 34.04
CA ARG A 192 -37.14 24.57 32.92
C ARG A 192 -36.70 25.58 31.84
N ALA A 193 -36.19 26.74 32.25
CA ALA A 193 -35.67 27.74 31.33
C ALA A 193 -34.45 27.22 30.55
N LEU A 194 -33.58 26.44 31.19
CA LEU A 194 -32.43 25.83 30.55
C LEU A 194 -32.85 24.78 29.50
N ILE A 195 -33.78 23.89 29.84
CA ILE A 195 -34.33 22.92 28.87
C ILE A 195 -35.01 23.66 27.72
N TRP A 196 -35.82 24.65 28.03
CA TRP A 196 -36.56 25.42 27.03
C TRP A 196 -35.62 26.15 26.09
N SER A 197 -34.57 26.82 26.60
CA SER A 197 -33.56 27.49 25.77
C SER A 197 -32.75 26.49 24.91
N THR A 198 -32.49 25.29 25.43
CA THR A 198 -31.84 24.20 24.68
C THR A 198 -32.71 23.77 23.51
N LEU A 199 -33.98 23.48 23.74
CA LEU A 199 -34.91 23.08 22.67
C LEU A 199 -35.09 24.19 21.63
N LEU A 200 -35.12 25.46 22.09
CA LEU A 200 -35.21 26.61 21.22
C LEU A 200 -34.02 26.70 20.22
N VAL A 201 -32.79 26.58 20.74
CA VAL A 201 -31.56 26.74 19.93
C VAL A 201 -31.31 25.49 19.07
N PHE A 202 -31.47 24.29 19.62
CA PHE A 202 -31.11 23.07 18.89
C PHE A 202 -32.20 22.54 17.96
N GLN A 203 -33.47 22.71 18.30
CA GLN A 203 -34.56 22.18 17.49
C GLN A 203 -35.41 23.24 16.80
N GLY A 204 -35.15 24.53 17.09
CA GLY A 204 -36.03 25.60 16.66
C GLY A 204 -37.47 25.44 17.18
N ARG A 205 -37.66 24.66 18.27
CA ARG A 205 -38.95 24.43 18.91
C ARG A 205 -39.05 25.28 20.17
N GLY A 206 -39.69 26.37 20.06
CA GLY A 206 -40.12 27.20 21.15
C GLY A 206 -41.53 27.67 20.85
N ASP A 207 -42.39 27.70 21.88
CA ASP A 207 -43.69 28.34 21.73
C ASP A 207 -43.56 29.82 22.11
N PRO A 208 -43.53 30.77 21.13
CA PRO A 208 -43.47 32.19 21.41
C PRO A 208 -44.64 32.68 22.24
N PHE A 209 -45.78 32.00 22.13
CA PHE A 209 -47.00 32.38 22.85
C PHE A 209 -46.99 31.96 24.34
N SER A 210 -46.05 31.10 24.76
CA SER A 210 -45.80 30.83 26.18
C SER A 210 -45.20 32.01 26.94
N LEU A 211 -44.81 33.07 26.23
CA LEU A 211 -44.22 34.29 26.79
C LEU A 211 -45.25 35.43 26.87
N ASN A 212 -45.25 36.12 28.00
CA ASN A 212 -46.22 37.18 28.29
C ASN A 212 -45.85 38.55 27.61
N THR A 213 -44.76 38.62 26.88
CA THR A 213 -44.27 39.88 26.30
C THR A 213 -44.15 39.78 24.75
N ARG A 214 -44.71 40.77 24.04
CA ARG A 214 -44.58 40.86 22.58
C ARG A 214 -43.12 40.96 22.13
N PHE A 215 -42.28 41.69 22.87
CA PHE A 215 -40.84 41.77 22.59
C PHE A 215 -40.15 40.41 22.81
N GLY A 216 -40.49 39.70 23.87
CA GLY A 216 -40.00 38.34 24.13
C GLY A 216 -40.37 37.37 23.02
N GLN A 217 -41.61 37.45 22.50
CA GLN A 217 -42.11 36.62 21.42
C GLN A 217 -41.30 36.85 20.13
N LEU A 218 -41.05 38.11 19.75
CA LEU A 218 -40.23 38.44 18.58
C LEU A 218 -38.78 38.00 18.77
N PHE A 219 -38.23 38.15 19.98
CA PHE A 219 -36.86 37.75 20.26
C PHE A 219 -36.70 36.20 20.21
N VAL A 220 -37.69 35.44 20.61
CA VAL A 220 -37.72 33.98 20.44
C VAL A 220 -37.68 33.59 18.97
N LEU A 221 -38.47 34.25 18.13
CA LEU A 221 -38.44 34.00 16.69
C LEU A 221 -37.07 34.27 16.08
N PHE A 222 -36.40 35.36 16.49
CA PHE A 222 -35.02 35.66 16.10
C PHE A 222 -34.05 34.57 16.58
N LEU A 223 -34.15 34.13 17.83
CA LEU A 223 -33.30 33.08 18.39
C LEU A 223 -33.51 31.73 17.68
N MET A 224 -34.75 31.38 17.31
CA MET A 224 -35.06 30.17 16.54
C MET A 224 -34.37 30.21 15.17
N PHE A 225 -34.51 31.30 14.45
CA PHE A 225 -33.82 31.49 13.14
C PHE A 225 -32.30 31.39 13.31
N PHE A 226 -31.75 32.07 14.31
CA PHE A 226 -30.32 32.08 14.60
C PHE A 226 -29.80 30.68 15.02
N GLY A 227 -30.56 29.96 15.83
CA GLY A 227 -30.22 28.59 16.24
C GLY A 227 -30.17 27.62 15.06
N VAL A 228 -31.18 27.63 14.19
CA VAL A 228 -31.21 26.81 12.98
C VAL A 228 -30.04 27.17 12.06
N THR A 229 -29.72 28.46 11.92
CA THR A 229 -28.59 28.91 11.10
C THR A 229 -27.25 28.38 11.63
N ILE A 230 -27.04 28.44 12.96
CA ILE A 230 -25.83 27.90 13.59
C ILE A 230 -25.69 26.40 13.34
N ILE A 231 -26.76 25.61 13.57
CA ILE A 231 -26.71 24.17 13.38
C ILE A 231 -26.46 23.82 11.93
N SER A 232 -27.13 24.49 10.99
CA SER A 232 -26.95 24.28 9.56
C SER A 232 -25.52 24.61 9.14
N SER A 233 -24.94 25.70 9.63
CA SER A 233 -23.55 26.09 9.37
C SER A 233 -22.57 25.05 9.93
N PHE A 234 -22.82 24.55 11.16
CA PHE A 234 -22.00 23.51 11.76
C PHE A 234 -22.03 22.20 10.96
N THR A 235 -23.23 21.78 10.56
CA THR A 235 -23.39 20.60 9.69
C THR A 235 -22.69 20.78 8.36
N ALA A 236 -22.80 21.97 7.73
CA ALA A 236 -22.12 22.27 6.48
C ALA A 236 -20.59 22.20 6.61
N VAL A 237 -20.03 22.75 7.69
CA VAL A 237 -18.58 22.69 7.96
C VAL A 237 -18.10 21.26 8.17
N ILE A 238 -18.82 20.45 8.95
CA ILE A 238 -18.47 19.04 9.17
C ILE A 238 -18.55 18.27 7.84
N THR A 239 -19.64 18.40 7.11
CA THR A 239 -19.84 17.71 5.82
C THR A 239 -18.75 18.13 4.82
N SER A 240 -18.46 19.42 4.70
CA SER A 240 -17.40 19.94 3.84
C SER A 240 -16.03 19.39 4.24
N SER A 241 -15.73 19.34 5.54
CA SER A 241 -14.45 18.80 6.03
C SER A 241 -14.29 17.32 5.74
N LEU A 242 -15.36 16.54 5.90
CA LEU A 242 -15.36 15.09 5.58
C LEU A 242 -15.26 14.87 4.06
N THR A 243 -15.95 15.68 3.26
CA THR A 243 -15.91 15.58 1.79
C THR A 243 -14.55 15.99 1.25
N LEU A 244 -13.92 17.03 1.80
CA LEU A 244 -12.56 17.44 1.40
C LEU A 244 -11.50 16.41 1.77
N GLN A 245 -11.65 15.69 2.88
CA GLN A 245 -10.77 14.56 3.23
C GLN A 245 -10.93 13.40 2.25
N ALA A 246 -12.15 13.12 1.80
CA ALA A 246 -12.42 12.10 0.76
C ALA A 246 -11.91 12.53 -0.63
N LEU A 247 -11.71 13.83 -0.86
CA LEU A 247 -11.17 14.45 -2.06
C LEU A 247 -9.70 14.86 -1.90
N GLU A 248 -8.96 14.29 -0.93
CA GLU A 248 -7.51 14.53 -0.86
C GLU A 248 -6.91 14.35 -2.26
N PRO A 249 -6.04 15.27 -2.71
CA PRO A 249 -5.47 15.20 -4.05
C PRO A 249 -4.70 13.89 -4.19
N GLN A 250 -5.41 12.90 -4.74
CA GLN A 250 -4.79 11.64 -5.11
C GLN A 250 -3.73 11.96 -6.15
N VAL A 251 -2.56 11.35 -6.03
CA VAL A 251 -1.53 11.43 -7.06
C VAL A 251 -2.04 10.63 -8.27
N THR A 252 -2.60 11.32 -9.25
CA THR A 252 -3.21 10.73 -10.46
C THR A 252 -2.41 11.03 -11.71
N SER A 253 -1.56 12.05 -11.66
CA SER A 253 -0.75 12.49 -12.78
C SER A 253 0.68 12.82 -12.34
N VAL A 254 1.62 12.84 -13.30
CA VAL A 254 3.00 13.27 -13.06
C VAL A 254 3.07 14.74 -12.59
N ALA A 255 2.11 15.56 -13.00
CA ALA A 255 2.03 16.94 -12.55
C ALA A 255 1.79 17.06 -11.04
N ASP A 256 1.08 16.10 -10.45
CA ASP A 256 0.76 16.07 -9.02
C ASP A 256 2.00 15.77 -8.15
N LEU A 257 3.08 15.26 -8.74
CA LEU A 257 4.36 15.06 -8.07
C LEU A 257 5.13 16.35 -7.86
N LYS A 258 4.84 17.37 -8.68
CA LYS A 258 5.50 18.68 -8.57
C LYS A 258 5.07 19.38 -7.29
N GLY A 259 6.05 19.77 -6.48
CA GLY A 259 5.81 20.40 -5.18
C GLY A 259 5.58 19.44 -4.02
N LYS A 260 5.63 18.11 -4.25
CA LYS A 260 5.65 17.09 -3.22
C LYS A 260 7.07 16.59 -2.98
N THR A 261 7.35 16.15 -1.76
CA THR A 261 8.60 15.46 -1.44
C THR A 261 8.47 14.01 -1.89
N VAL A 262 9.07 13.69 -3.05
CA VAL A 262 9.05 12.35 -3.63
C VAL A 262 10.29 11.59 -3.19
N ALA A 263 10.12 10.40 -2.64
CA ALA A 263 11.21 9.48 -2.34
C ALA A 263 11.28 8.37 -3.39
N VAL A 264 12.48 7.88 -3.65
CA VAL A 264 12.77 6.73 -4.51
C VAL A 264 13.81 5.82 -3.85
N LYS A 265 13.83 4.55 -4.24
CA LYS A 265 14.96 3.69 -3.86
C LYS A 265 16.18 4.08 -4.68
N ASN A 266 17.33 4.16 -4.00
CA ASN A 266 18.60 4.49 -4.65
C ASN A 266 18.93 3.48 -5.78
N LEU A 267 19.52 3.94 -6.87
CA LEU A 267 19.92 3.13 -8.01
C LEU A 267 18.76 2.27 -8.58
N SER A 268 17.59 2.87 -8.74
CA SER A 268 16.40 2.21 -9.29
C SER A 268 15.92 2.90 -10.56
N VAL A 269 15.16 2.17 -11.38
CA VAL A 269 14.49 2.75 -12.57
C VAL A 269 13.59 3.92 -12.18
N ALA A 270 12.96 3.87 -11.00
CA ALA A 270 12.19 4.98 -10.47
C ALA A 270 13.02 6.25 -10.27
N SER A 271 14.28 6.11 -9.81
CA SER A 271 15.21 7.24 -9.67
C SER A 271 15.55 7.86 -11.02
N GLU A 272 15.90 7.03 -12.01
CA GLU A 272 16.23 7.49 -13.38
C GLU A 272 15.02 8.15 -14.06
N TRP A 273 13.83 7.56 -13.90
CA TRP A 273 12.60 8.10 -14.44
C TRP A 273 12.25 9.47 -13.82
N ALA A 274 12.32 9.58 -12.51
CA ALA A 274 12.02 10.83 -11.81
C ALA A 274 12.97 11.97 -12.23
N GLU A 275 14.27 11.67 -12.41
CA GLU A 275 15.25 12.62 -12.92
C GLU A 275 14.90 13.08 -14.34
N LYS A 276 14.54 12.17 -15.25
CA LYS A 276 14.10 12.49 -16.61
C LYS A 276 12.83 13.37 -16.62
N GLN A 277 11.93 13.20 -15.65
CA GLN A 277 10.72 14.02 -15.52
C GLN A 277 10.96 15.35 -14.78
N GLY A 278 12.19 15.62 -14.31
CA GLY A 278 12.52 16.82 -13.53
C GLY A 278 11.83 16.84 -12.16
N VAL A 279 11.54 15.68 -11.60
CA VAL A 279 10.98 15.54 -10.25
C VAL A 279 12.12 15.47 -9.24
N PHE A 280 12.07 16.35 -8.25
CA PHE A 280 13.06 16.34 -7.17
C PHE A 280 12.81 15.15 -6.25
N VAL A 281 13.81 14.29 -6.06
CA VAL A 281 13.65 13.05 -5.30
C VAL A 281 14.63 12.94 -4.14
N GLU A 282 14.17 12.38 -3.03
CA GLU A 282 14.99 11.93 -1.93
C GLU A 282 15.32 10.44 -2.12
N GLN A 283 16.59 10.10 -2.16
CA GLN A 283 17.03 8.71 -2.34
C GLN A 283 17.07 7.97 -1.01
N LEU A 284 16.42 6.83 -0.93
CA LEU A 284 16.37 5.97 0.24
C LEU A 284 17.00 4.60 -0.07
N GLN A 285 17.61 3.99 0.96
CA GLN A 285 18.25 2.69 0.79
C GLN A 285 17.34 1.51 1.18
N THR A 286 16.48 1.71 2.19
CA THR A 286 15.69 0.63 2.78
C THR A 286 14.25 1.03 3.03
N PHE A 287 13.32 0.05 3.01
CA PHE A 287 11.91 0.26 3.35
C PHE A 287 11.68 0.72 4.81
N PRO A 288 12.43 0.27 5.83
CA PRO A 288 12.34 0.84 7.18
C PRO A 288 12.69 2.33 7.26
N GLN A 289 13.61 2.83 6.40
CA GLN A 289 13.86 4.28 6.30
C GLN A 289 12.66 5.00 5.72
N LEU A 290 12.01 4.42 4.70
CA LEU A 290 10.81 4.96 4.11
C LEU A 290 9.68 5.09 5.14
N GLN A 291 9.41 4.02 5.91
CA GLN A 291 8.38 4.05 6.96
C GLN A 291 8.59 5.22 7.93
N ARG A 292 9.82 5.38 8.44
CA ARG A 292 10.15 6.50 9.35
C ARG A 292 9.91 7.86 8.71
N LYS A 293 10.30 8.04 7.44
CA LYS A 293 10.09 9.28 6.69
C LYS A 293 8.61 9.63 6.48
N PHE A 294 7.78 8.62 6.24
CA PHE A 294 6.32 8.80 6.19
C PHE A 294 5.74 9.17 7.56
N ASP A 295 6.18 8.50 8.63
CA ASP A 295 5.71 8.76 10.00
C ASP A 295 6.10 10.17 10.48
N GLU A 296 7.26 10.66 10.07
CA GLU A 296 7.76 12.01 10.33
C GLU A 296 7.09 13.08 9.45
N GLY A 297 6.38 12.67 8.39
CA GLY A 297 5.80 13.57 7.39
C GLY A 297 6.86 14.26 6.51
N ALA A 298 8.05 13.69 6.42
CA ALA A 298 9.17 14.21 5.63
C ALA A 298 9.04 13.82 4.14
N VAL A 299 8.28 12.78 3.83
CA VAL A 299 8.00 12.28 2.47
C VAL A 299 6.50 12.25 2.25
N ASP A 300 6.05 12.77 1.10
CA ASP A 300 4.65 12.75 0.68
C ASP A 300 4.33 11.56 -0.22
N VAL A 301 5.27 11.17 -1.09
CA VAL A 301 5.10 10.15 -2.11
C VAL A 301 6.34 9.28 -2.19
N PHE A 302 6.16 7.97 -2.34
CA PHE A 302 7.24 7.04 -2.69
C PHE A 302 6.94 6.42 -4.05
N LEU A 303 7.91 6.47 -4.95
CA LEU A 303 7.83 5.92 -6.29
C LEU A 303 8.69 4.65 -6.38
N HIS A 304 8.08 3.54 -6.75
CA HIS A 304 8.75 2.25 -6.95
C HIS A 304 7.85 1.35 -7.82
N ASP A 305 8.31 0.15 -8.11
CA ASP A 305 7.56 -0.84 -8.85
C ASP A 305 6.22 -1.14 -8.15
N LYS A 306 5.12 -1.00 -8.88
CA LYS A 306 3.75 -1.05 -8.35
C LYS A 306 3.46 -2.36 -7.61
N GLU A 307 3.91 -3.48 -8.16
CA GLU A 307 3.69 -4.82 -7.64
C GLU A 307 4.41 -5.02 -6.31
N ILE A 308 5.61 -4.45 -6.17
CA ILE A 308 6.36 -4.43 -4.90
C ILE A 308 5.61 -3.57 -3.88
N LEU A 309 5.14 -2.39 -4.28
CA LEU A 309 4.36 -1.52 -3.41
C LEU A 309 3.06 -2.19 -2.95
N GLN A 310 2.35 -2.85 -3.86
CA GLN A 310 1.12 -3.58 -3.56
C GLN A 310 1.37 -4.69 -2.53
N TYR A 311 2.45 -5.45 -2.71
CA TYR A 311 2.85 -6.48 -1.74
C TYR A 311 3.15 -5.88 -0.36
N LEU A 312 3.91 -4.78 -0.29
CA LEU A 312 4.27 -4.12 0.97
C LEU A 312 3.04 -3.60 1.73
N VAL A 313 2.04 -3.09 1.02
CA VAL A 313 0.77 -2.63 1.60
C VAL A 313 -0.08 -3.82 2.06
N THR A 314 -0.25 -4.85 1.21
CA THR A 314 -1.10 -6.01 1.49
C THR A 314 -0.57 -6.83 2.68
N THR A 315 0.74 -7.01 2.77
CA THR A 315 1.39 -7.73 3.88
C THR A 315 1.57 -6.88 5.13
N LYS A 316 1.19 -5.58 5.08
CA LYS A 316 1.41 -4.62 6.15
C LYS A 316 2.89 -4.47 6.54
N ALA A 317 3.79 -4.72 5.60
CA ALA A 317 5.22 -4.44 5.78
C ALA A 317 5.49 -2.94 5.88
N LEU A 318 4.61 -2.13 5.27
CA LEU A 318 4.47 -0.69 5.51
C LEU A 318 3.07 -0.42 6.05
N VAL A 319 2.96 0.46 7.05
CA VAL A 319 1.70 0.81 7.70
C VAL A 319 1.37 2.29 7.47
N ASN A 320 0.09 2.65 7.57
CA ASN A 320 -0.40 4.01 7.34
C ASN A 320 -0.03 4.56 5.95
N VAL A 321 -0.03 3.69 4.94
CA VAL A 321 0.26 4.03 3.55
C VAL A 321 -0.77 3.38 2.62
N LYS A 322 -1.02 4.00 1.48
CA LYS A 322 -1.92 3.48 0.43
C LYS A 322 -1.32 3.70 -0.95
N LEU A 323 -1.68 2.81 -1.88
CA LEU A 323 -1.35 3.01 -3.30
C LEU A 323 -2.16 4.18 -3.85
N ALA A 324 -1.48 5.07 -4.57
CA ALA A 324 -2.15 6.09 -5.36
C ALA A 324 -2.45 5.56 -6.78
N PRO A 325 -3.42 6.15 -7.48
CA PRO A 325 -3.83 5.70 -8.81
C PRO A 325 -2.76 5.86 -9.90
N LEU A 326 -1.76 6.74 -9.68
CA LEU A 326 -0.71 6.98 -10.66
C LEU A 326 0.14 5.73 -10.88
N SER A 327 0.12 5.24 -12.12
CA SER A 327 1.00 4.19 -12.62
C SER A 327 1.64 4.71 -13.91
N VAL A 328 2.96 4.65 -13.99
CA VAL A 328 3.75 5.20 -15.11
C VAL A 328 4.86 4.25 -15.48
N GLU A 329 5.47 4.50 -16.62
CA GLU A 329 6.66 3.81 -17.13
C GLU A 329 6.52 2.28 -17.08
N PRO A 330 5.90 1.64 -18.09
CA PRO A 330 5.87 0.18 -18.20
C PRO A 330 7.31 -0.36 -18.19
N GLN A 331 7.53 -1.46 -17.49
CA GLN A 331 8.82 -2.11 -17.35
C GLN A 331 8.70 -3.60 -17.64
N ASP A 332 9.60 -4.12 -18.44
CA ASP A 332 9.68 -5.55 -18.70
C ASP A 332 10.75 -6.18 -17.78
N TYR A 333 10.36 -7.13 -16.95
CA TYR A 333 11.30 -7.90 -16.15
C TYR A 333 11.80 -9.10 -16.93
N ALA A 334 13.12 -9.30 -16.90
CA ALA A 334 13.79 -10.39 -17.58
C ALA A 334 14.93 -10.99 -16.75
N ILE A 335 15.40 -12.15 -17.18
CA ILE A 335 16.63 -12.80 -16.69
C ILE A 335 17.79 -12.14 -17.39
N ALA A 336 18.80 -11.71 -16.65
CA ALA A 336 19.98 -11.08 -17.19
C ALA A 336 21.14 -12.09 -17.33
N PHE A 337 21.94 -11.93 -18.36
CA PHE A 337 23.09 -12.81 -18.69
C PHE A 337 24.32 -11.96 -19.03
N PRO A 338 25.53 -12.50 -18.82
CA PRO A 338 26.71 -11.97 -19.46
C PRO A 338 26.52 -11.88 -21.00
N GLU A 339 27.12 -10.89 -21.63
CA GLU A 339 27.07 -10.72 -23.11
C GLU A 339 27.51 -11.99 -23.82
N GLY A 340 26.71 -12.48 -24.79
CA GLY A 340 27.01 -13.70 -25.57
C GLY A 340 26.87 -15.01 -24.78
N SER A 341 26.18 -15.04 -23.65
CA SER A 341 26.00 -16.25 -22.84
C SER A 341 25.31 -17.38 -23.59
N ALA A 342 25.91 -18.56 -23.57
CA ALA A 342 25.34 -19.77 -24.17
C ALA A 342 24.09 -20.26 -23.44
N LEU A 343 23.87 -19.82 -22.20
CA LEU A 343 22.67 -20.17 -21.40
C LEU A 343 21.42 -19.43 -21.87
N ARG A 344 21.56 -18.28 -22.53
CA ARG A 344 20.44 -17.42 -22.91
C ARG A 344 19.41 -18.14 -23.77
N GLU A 345 19.87 -18.82 -24.84
CA GLU A 345 18.96 -19.48 -25.79
C GLU A 345 18.20 -20.66 -25.17
N PRO A 346 18.83 -21.61 -24.45
CA PRO A 346 18.14 -22.69 -23.76
C PRO A 346 17.11 -22.15 -22.72
N VAL A 347 17.51 -21.16 -21.94
CA VAL A 347 16.62 -20.54 -20.94
C VAL A 347 15.44 -19.84 -21.64
N ASN A 348 15.65 -19.13 -22.75
CA ASN A 348 14.57 -18.49 -23.49
C ASN A 348 13.54 -19.50 -24.04
N ARG A 349 13.99 -20.65 -24.53
CA ARG A 349 13.08 -21.70 -25.01
C ARG A 349 12.23 -22.27 -23.88
N ALA A 350 12.86 -22.57 -22.74
CA ALA A 350 12.14 -23.03 -21.56
C ALA A 350 11.15 -21.96 -21.07
N LEU A 351 11.61 -20.72 -20.98
CA LEU A 351 10.80 -19.59 -20.53
C LEU A 351 9.54 -19.40 -21.36
N LEU A 352 9.65 -19.36 -22.69
CA LEU A 352 8.49 -19.18 -23.58
C LEU A 352 7.45 -20.30 -23.39
N SER A 353 7.91 -21.54 -23.24
CA SER A 353 7.00 -22.66 -22.98
C SER A 353 6.28 -22.55 -21.64
N ILE A 354 6.97 -22.08 -20.59
CA ILE A 354 6.39 -21.87 -19.25
C ILE A 354 5.37 -20.77 -19.26
N LEU A 355 5.66 -19.65 -19.95
CA LEU A 355 4.77 -18.49 -20.01
C LEU A 355 3.46 -18.76 -20.76
N ASP A 356 3.43 -19.74 -21.65
CA ASP A 356 2.22 -20.17 -22.40
C ASP A 356 1.33 -21.12 -21.61
N GLU A 357 1.74 -21.55 -20.41
CA GLU A 357 1.06 -22.54 -19.61
C GLU A 357 0.31 -21.93 -18.41
N ASP A 358 -0.81 -22.55 -18.02
CA ASP A 358 -1.62 -22.15 -16.87
C ASP A 358 -0.83 -22.19 -15.53
N VAL A 359 0.25 -22.96 -15.48
CA VAL A 359 1.10 -23.04 -14.27
C VAL A 359 1.71 -21.69 -13.93
N TRP A 360 2.13 -20.92 -14.93
CA TRP A 360 2.67 -19.58 -14.70
C TRP A 360 1.60 -18.63 -14.14
N GLN A 361 0.40 -18.63 -14.73
CA GLN A 361 -0.72 -17.83 -14.24
C GLN A 361 -1.09 -18.19 -12.79
N THR A 362 -1.03 -19.47 -12.44
CA THR A 362 -1.28 -19.90 -11.06
C THR A 362 -0.28 -19.28 -10.06
N TYR A 363 1.00 -19.17 -10.42
CA TYR A 363 1.98 -18.51 -9.57
C TYR A 363 1.78 -16.99 -9.53
N LEU A 364 1.42 -16.36 -10.63
CA LEU A 364 1.06 -14.93 -10.64
C LEU A 364 -0.07 -14.66 -9.65
N ASP A 365 -1.15 -15.43 -9.72
CA ASP A 365 -2.31 -15.31 -8.81
C ASP A 365 -1.92 -15.54 -7.33
N GLN A 366 -0.99 -16.47 -7.09
CA GLN A 366 -0.53 -16.80 -5.74
C GLN A 366 0.27 -15.66 -5.10
N TYR A 367 1.18 -15.01 -5.86
CA TYR A 367 2.11 -14.02 -5.33
C TYR A 367 1.61 -12.58 -5.44
N LEU A 368 0.81 -12.29 -6.45
CA LEU A 368 0.34 -10.94 -6.75
C LEU A 368 -1.16 -10.74 -6.43
N GLY A 369 -1.88 -11.84 -6.23
CA GLY A 369 -3.34 -11.83 -6.06
C GLY A 369 -4.05 -11.97 -7.41
N LYS A 370 -5.31 -12.38 -7.37
CA LYS A 370 -6.17 -12.39 -8.56
C LYS A 370 -6.54 -10.96 -8.91
N GLU A 371 -6.35 -10.59 -10.17
CA GLU A 371 -6.88 -9.34 -10.72
C GLU A 371 -8.40 -9.30 -10.71
#